data_c7f2ba3f40ebe3c267b091b555bb43a0
#
_entry.id   c7f2ba3f40ebe3c267b091b555bb43a0
#
_cell.length_a   1.000
_cell.length_b   1.000
_cell.length_c   1.000
_cell.angle_alpha   90.00
_cell.angle_beta   90.00
_cell.angle_gamma   90.00
#
_symmetry.space_group_name_H-M   'P 1'
#
loop_
_entity.id
_entity.type
_entity.pdbx_description
1 polymer ?
#
loop_
_entity_poly.entity_id
_entity_poly.type
_entity_poly.pdbx_seq_one_letter_code
_entity_poly.pdbx_strand_id
1 'polypeptide(L)'
;MSWIVKLGKKGKKIVKKIITPAEKHYVGYTRRIERVKTGERICAMTFDDGPMGLPASPDRFEGKTLTDVLLDTLAQYGAKGSFDVIGDTSENYPDEAGKLGSAAWGGVKFDHYPDIHCDDKGGAVHNDRLIRRMLDEGHQITNHGYRHIIFGKKPFVYGAREYLPGFDAAVADLTRLDTLMRERYGYTLTLARPPHYVDKMAGGFTSYDVYERMGYQYMAASFDGAGWLPSTHEDPEAALQAEIDAMVEPMRKALEKDPDFFCGQIIFQKDGYNMAKRTPVAFALGKQLELLKEYGYRVVSVGELMEESPFTDVGRDDPLFEKLVALAKTRAIVFTDNKLRLDDKMTVGELAMLLAPHDEAISRRVAQLRKTGKAGPYDGAMSYCRENGLIDASTKAEDAVTKLPDAMFDKAIDFTRRNVYAAYKMEE
;
A
#
# COMPACT_ATOMS: atom_id res chain seq x y z
N MET A 1 -5.83 12.08 -8.00
CA MET A 1 -6.87 13.15 -7.91
C MET A 1 -8.05 12.98 -8.88
N SER A 2 -8.00 12.11 -9.87
CA SER A 2 -8.99 12.09 -10.94
C SER A 2 -10.29 11.35 -10.67
N TRP A 3 -10.33 10.35 -9.86
CA TRP A 3 -11.60 9.66 -9.61
C TRP A 3 -12.44 10.20 -8.45
N ILE A 4 -11.94 11.16 -7.71
CA ILE A 4 -12.74 11.93 -6.74
C ILE A 4 -13.62 12.98 -7.43
N VAL A 5 -13.32 13.35 -8.66
CA VAL A 5 -13.95 14.52 -9.34
C VAL A 5 -15.36 14.23 -9.88
N LYS A 6 -15.76 12.96 -10.05
CA LYS A 6 -17.08 12.59 -10.64
C LYS A 6 -18.12 12.12 -9.64
N LEU A 7 -17.80 11.99 -8.37
CA LEU A 7 -18.81 11.71 -7.36
C LEU A 7 -19.50 13.01 -6.94
N GLY A 8 -20.82 13.08 -7.06
CA GLY A 8 -21.61 14.22 -6.59
C GLY A 8 -21.37 14.53 -5.11
N LYS A 9 -21.79 15.70 -4.63
CA LYS A 9 -21.53 16.17 -3.24
C LYS A 9 -21.82 15.15 -2.14
N LYS A 10 -22.81 14.26 -2.33
CA LYS A 10 -23.12 13.13 -1.41
C LYS A 10 -22.06 12.02 -1.49
N GLY A 11 -21.59 11.68 -2.69
CA GLY A 11 -20.52 10.72 -2.89
C GLY A 11 -19.19 11.20 -2.32
N LYS A 12 -18.85 12.50 -2.47
CA LYS A 12 -17.66 13.10 -1.86
C LYS A 12 -17.67 13.02 -0.32
N LYS A 13 -18.84 13.11 0.30
CA LYS A 13 -18.99 12.99 1.77
C LYS A 13 -18.83 11.54 2.25
N ILE A 14 -19.29 10.58 1.45
CA ILE A 14 -19.14 9.14 1.71
C ILE A 14 -17.69 8.71 1.46
N VAL A 15 -17.08 9.13 0.35
CA VAL A 15 -15.67 8.87 0.03
C VAL A 15 -14.75 9.55 1.05
N LYS A 16 -15.03 10.79 1.45
CA LYS A 16 -14.27 11.46 2.52
C LYS A 16 -14.42 10.75 3.88
N LYS A 17 -15.53 10.05 4.11
CA LYS A 17 -15.76 9.25 5.33
C LYS A 17 -15.15 7.85 5.25
N ILE A 18 -14.94 7.32 4.04
CA ILE A 18 -14.29 6.03 3.76
C ILE A 18 -12.76 6.21 3.66
N ILE A 19 -12.31 7.32 3.08
CA ILE A 19 -10.89 7.68 2.87
C ILE A 19 -10.35 8.57 4.01
N THR A 20 -11.15 8.94 4.99
CA THR A 20 -10.59 9.55 6.20
C THR A 20 -9.90 8.43 6.96
N PRO A 21 -8.59 8.35 6.89
CA PRO A 21 -7.90 7.12 7.23
C PRO A 21 -7.98 6.88 8.72
N ALA A 22 -7.83 5.62 9.07
CA ALA A 22 -7.39 5.20 10.38
C ALA A 22 -6.12 5.92 10.86
N GLU A 23 -5.46 6.63 9.97
CA GLU A 23 -4.25 7.45 10.13
C GLU A 23 -4.24 8.33 11.38
N LYS A 24 -5.40 8.84 11.81
CA LYS A 24 -5.48 9.66 13.04
C LYS A 24 -5.38 8.86 14.35
N HIS A 25 -5.37 7.54 14.29
CA HIS A 25 -5.46 6.70 15.49
C HIS A 25 -4.37 5.65 15.58
N TYR A 26 -3.47 5.61 14.61
CA TYR A 26 -2.42 4.61 14.56
C TYR A 26 -1.05 5.27 14.68
N VAL A 27 -0.27 4.81 15.63
CA VAL A 27 1.14 5.15 15.79
C VAL A 27 1.89 3.85 15.96
N GLY A 28 2.71 3.52 14.97
CA GLY A 28 3.43 2.28 14.93
C GLY A 28 4.52 2.32 13.86
N TYR A 29 5.11 1.16 13.56
CA TYR A 29 6.15 1.04 12.54
C TYR A 29 5.59 0.93 11.11
N THR A 30 4.33 0.52 10.96
CA THR A 30 3.70 0.40 9.64
C THR A 30 3.39 1.76 9.05
N ARG A 31 3.96 2.02 7.90
CA ARG A 31 3.76 3.22 7.10
C ARG A 31 3.09 2.85 5.79
N ARG A 32 2.28 3.75 5.27
CA ARG A 32 1.69 3.64 3.95
C ARG A 32 2.65 4.19 2.91
N ILE A 33 3.23 3.31 2.13
CA ILE A 33 4.16 3.65 1.06
C ILE A 33 3.39 3.72 -0.25
N GLU A 34 3.10 4.92 -0.74
CA GLU A 34 2.43 5.14 -2.03
C GLU A 34 3.30 5.92 -3.01
N ARG A 35 4.33 6.56 -2.49
CA ARG A 35 5.39 7.23 -3.23
C ARG A 35 6.56 7.53 -2.31
N VAL A 36 7.71 7.77 -2.90
CA VAL A 36 8.91 8.24 -2.17
C VAL A 36 9.39 9.59 -2.71
N LYS A 37 10.17 10.31 -1.92
CA LYS A 37 10.79 11.56 -2.36
C LYS A 37 12.12 11.23 -3.04
N THR A 38 12.19 11.45 -4.35
CA THR A 38 13.42 11.35 -5.14
C THR A 38 13.43 12.35 -6.28
N GLY A 39 14.59 12.80 -6.70
CA GLY A 39 14.81 13.57 -7.93
C GLY A 39 15.17 12.69 -9.13
N GLU A 40 15.40 11.39 -8.90
CA GLU A 40 15.72 10.44 -9.95
C GLU A 40 14.47 10.02 -10.74
N ARG A 41 14.62 9.78 -12.04
CA ARG A 41 13.57 9.21 -12.88
C ARG A 41 13.44 7.72 -12.67
N ILE A 42 12.96 7.37 -11.49
CA ILE A 42 12.71 6.01 -11.03
C ILE A 42 11.27 5.92 -10.50
N CYS A 43 10.55 4.88 -10.87
CA CYS A 43 9.21 4.59 -10.36
C CYS A 43 9.03 3.09 -10.18
N ALA A 44 7.99 2.67 -9.45
CA ALA A 44 7.66 1.27 -9.29
C ALA A 44 6.32 0.94 -9.94
N MET A 45 6.18 -0.31 -10.41
CA MET A 45 4.91 -0.90 -10.81
C MET A 45 4.55 -2.07 -9.90
N THR A 46 3.29 -2.13 -9.48
CA THR A 46 2.74 -3.22 -8.67
C THR A 46 1.66 -3.95 -9.44
N PHE A 47 1.58 -5.27 -9.27
CA PHE A 47 0.67 -6.16 -9.98
C PHE A 47 -0.12 -6.96 -8.95
N ASP A 48 -1.42 -6.66 -8.81
CA ASP A 48 -2.28 -7.28 -7.81
C ASP A 48 -3.04 -8.50 -8.37
N ASP A 49 -3.44 -9.39 -7.47
CA ASP A 49 -4.33 -10.53 -7.69
C ASP A 49 -3.68 -11.78 -8.32
N GLY A 50 -2.41 -11.71 -8.70
CA GLY A 50 -1.68 -12.85 -9.27
C GLY A 50 -1.10 -13.84 -8.24
N PRO A 51 -0.30 -14.83 -8.72
CA PRO A 51 -0.06 -15.14 -10.12
C PRO A 51 -1.27 -15.79 -10.80
N MET A 52 -1.49 -15.42 -12.07
CA MET A 52 -2.63 -15.89 -12.84
C MET A 52 -2.19 -16.94 -13.88
N GLY A 53 -2.58 -18.20 -13.65
CA GLY A 53 -2.26 -19.33 -14.52
C GLY A 53 -3.19 -19.48 -15.74
N LEU A 54 -4.20 -18.62 -15.89
CA LEU A 54 -5.05 -18.60 -17.08
C LEU A 54 -4.37 -17.87 -18.24
N PRO A 55 -4.70 -18.23 -19.52
CA PRO A 55 -4.17 -17.57 -20.69
C PRO A 55 -4.42 -16.05 -20.68
N ALA A 56 -3.43 -15.28 -21.11
CA ALA A 56 -3.57 -13.83 -21.23
C ALA A 56 -4.65 -13.41 -22.25
N SER A 57 -4.84 -14.24 -23.28
CA SER A 57 -5.91 -14.12 -24.27
C SER A 57 -6.12 -15.48 -24.93
N PRO A 58 -7.37 -15.84 -25.31
CA PRO A 58 -7.62 -17.09 -26.03
C PRO A 58 -6.86 -17.21 -27.33
N ASP A 59 -6.71 -16.10 -28.08
CA ASP A 59 -6.23 -16.10 -29.47
C ASP A 59 -4.89 -15.38 -29.65
N ARG A 60 -4.29 -14.87 -28.57
CA ARG A 60 -3.05 -14.08 -28.62
C ARG A 60 -2.06 -14.60 -27.58
N PHE A 61 -0.81 -14.19 -27.68
CA PHE A 61 0.28 -14.56 -26.76
C PHE A 61 0.60 -16.07 -26.75
N GLU A 62 0.26 -16.80 -27.81
CA GLU A 62 0.63 -18.23 -27.98
C GLU A 62 0.20 -19.12 -26.79
N GLY A 63 -0.91 -18.79 -26.14
CA GLY A 63 -1.43 -19.51 -24.98
C GLY A 63 -0.64 -19.28 -23.67
N LYS A 64 0.28 -18.32 -23.64
CA LYS A 64 0.98 -17.93 -22.40
C LYS A 64 0.00 -17.44 -21.35
N THR A 65 0.29 -17.76 -20.10
CA THR A 65 -0.49 -17.23 -18.97
C THR A 65 -0.35 -15.71 -18.87
N LEU A 66 -1.32 -15.06 -18.23
CA LEU A 66 -1.25 -13.61 -18.05
C LEU A 66 0.05 -13.21 -17.35
N THR A 67 0.39 -13.86 -16.25
CA THR A 67 1.62 -13.56 -15.50
C THR A 67 2.87 -13.79 -16.34
N ASP A 68 2.92 -14.83 -17.20
CA ASP A 68 4.04 -15.03 -18.15
C ASP A 68 4.20 -13.84 -19.09
N VAL A 69 3.11 -13.34 -19.66
CA VAL A 69 3.13 -12.17 -20.56
C VAL A 69 3.63 -10.92 -19.83
N LEU A 70 3.22 -10.72 -18.59
CA LEU A 70 3.69 -9.58 -17.79
C LEU A 70 5.20 -9.68 -17.52
N LEU A 71 5.68 -10.87 -17.11
CA LEU A 71 7.10 -11.12 -16.85
C LEU A 71 7.95 -10.96 -18.12
N ASP A 72 7.51 -11.53 -19.26
CA ASP A 72 8.20 -11.36 -20.54
C ASP A 72 8.30 -9.87 -20.92
N THR A 73 7.21 -9.14 -20.74
CA THR A 73 7.16 -7.71 -21.06
C THR A 73 8.10 -6.91 -20.16
N LEU A 74 8.09 -7.16 -18.85
CA LEU A 74 9.02 -6.51 -17.91
C LEU A 74 10.47 -6.81 -18.27
N ALA A 75 10.80 -8.07 -18.58
CA ALA A 75 12.15 -8.49 -19.00
C ALA A 75 12.61 -7.76 -20.27
N GLN A 76 11.73 -7.60 -21.28
CA GLN A 76 12.03 -6.88 -22.52
C GLN A 76 12.49 -5.44 -22.28
N TYR A 77 11.96 -4.78 -21.24
CA TYR A 77 12.31 -3.41 -20.89
C TYR A 77 13.35 -3.30 -19.77
N GLY A 78 13.86 -4.44 -19.26
CA GLY A 78 14.77 -4.46 -18.11
C GLY A 78 14.13 -3.93 -16.82
N ALA A 79 12.80 -4.00 -16.74
CA ALA A 79 12.00 -3.51 -15.61
C ALA A 79 11.81 -4.59 -14.54
N LYS A 80 11.66 -4.18 -13.29
CA LYS A 80 11.30 -5.06 -12.16
C LYS A 80 9.97 -4.58 -11.54
N GLY A 81 9.06 -5.53 -11.30
CA GLY A 81 7.77 -5.26 -10.67
C GLY A 81 7.70 -5.77 -9.23
N SER A 82 6.71 -5.30 -8.49
CA SER A 82 6.27 -5.90 -7.23
C SER A 82 4.93 -6.57 -7.44
N PHE A 83 4.90 -7.89 -7.28
CA PHE A 83 3.70 -8.70 -7.47
C PHE A 83 3.02 -8.90 -6.10
N ASP A 84 1.81 -8.35 -5.97
CA ASP A 84 1.00 -8.47 -4.76
C ASP A 84 0.17 -9.75 -4.88
N VAL A 85 0.76 -10.83 -4.36
CA VAL A 85 0.38 -12.22 -4.64
C VAL A 85 -0.70 -12.68 -3.69
N ILE A 86 -1.66 -13.44 -4.21
CA ILE A 86 -2.61 -14.21 -3.42
C ILE A 86 -2.13 -15.66 -3.23
N GLY A 87 -2.61 -16.34 -2.18
CA GLY A 87 -2.22 -17.70 -1.86
C GLY A 87 -2.90 -18.75 -2.71
N ASP A 88 -4.22 -18.84 -2.59
CA ASP A 88 -5.01 -19.95 -3.13
C ASP A 88 -6.39 -19.51 -3.59
N THR A 89 -6.63 -19.51 -4.89
CA THR A 89 -7.93 -19.16 -5.47
C THR A 89 -9.00 -20.22 -5.21
N SER A 90 -8.63 -21.49 -4.96
CA SER A 90 -9.62 -22.52 -4.66
C SER A 90 -10.35 -22.30 -3.33
N GLU A 91 -9.78 -21.49 -2.46
CA GLU A 91 -10.38 -21.07 -1.18
C GLU A 91 -10.96 -19.65 -1.20
N ASN A 92 -11.07 -19.03 -2.37
CA ASN A 92 -11.66 -17.70 -2.51
C ASN A 92 -13.18 -17.73 -2.29
N TYR A 93 -13.86 -16.68 -2.67
CA TYR A 93 -15.34 -16.62 -2.62
C TYR A 93 -15.96 -17.74 -3.43
N PRO A 94 -17.14 -18.25 -3.03
CA PRO A 94 -17.92 -19.17 -3.85
C PRO A 94 -18.17 -18.58 -5.25
N ASP A 95 -18.16 -19.44 -6.27
CA ASP A 95 -18.46 -19.09 -7.65
C ASP A 95 -19.95 -18.83 -7.85
N GLU A 96 -20.44 -17.76 -7.26
CA GLU A 96 -21.81 -17.27 -7.41
C GLU A 96 -21.79 -16.01 -8.27
N ALA A 97 -22.64 -15.99 -9.29
CA ALA A 97 -22.83 -14.79 -10.09
C ALA A 97 -23.26 -13.63 -9.18
N GLY A 98 -22.58 -12.51 -9.30
CA GLY A 98 -23.00 -11.28 -8.64
C GLY A 98 -24.34 -10.80 -9.17
N LYS A 99 -24.95 -9.89 -8.48
CA LYS A 99 -26.20 -9.28 -8.91
C LYS A 99 -25.90 -8.22 -9.98
N LEU A 100 -26.34 -8.44 -11.21
CA LEU A 100 -26.16 -7.49 -12.31
C LEU A 100 -26.67 -6.09 -11.90
N GLY A 101 -25.82 -5.09 -12.09
CA GLY A 101 -26.11 -3.72 -11.70
C GLY A 101 -26.04 -3.46 -10.19
N SER A 102 -25.48 -4.38 -9.41
CA SER A 102 -25.28 -4.22 -7.95
C SER A 102 -24.31 -3.09 -7.60
N ALA A 103 -23.41 -2.74 -8.53
CA ALA A 103 -22.53 -1.60 -8.40
C ALA A 103 -22.41 -0.82 -9.71
N ALA A 104 -21.98 0.43 -9.60
CA ALA A 104 -21.68 1.30 -10.73
C ALA A 104 -20.34 1.98 -10.50
N TRP A 105 -19.42 1.79 -11.44
CA TRP A 105 -18.09 2.41 -11.45
C TRP A 105 -17.96 3.28 -12.70
N GLY A 106 -17.58 4.52 -12.54
CA GLY A 106 -17.48 5.44 -13.68
C GLY A 106 -18.78 5.63 -14.47
N GLY A 107 -19.96 5.36 -13.87
CA GLY A 107 -21.26 5.42 -14.53
C GLY A 107 -21.69 4.12 -15.19
N VAL A 108 -20.86 3.09 -15.22
CA VAL A 108 -21.16 1.77 -15.80
C VAL A 108 -21.69 0.85 -14.71
N LYS A 109 -22.78 0.17 -15.02
CA LYS A 109 -23.32 -0.91 -14.19
C LYS A 109 -22.87 -2.25 -14.75
N PHE A 110 -22.27 -3.08 -13.92
CA PHE A 110 -21.84 -4.43 -14.29
C PHE A 110 -22.03 -5.40 -13.13
N ASP A 111 -21.92 -6.67 -13.46
CA ASP A 111 -21.94 -7.71 -12.46
C ASP A 111 -20.64 -7.69 -11.66
N HIS A 112 -20.75 -7.59 -10.35
CA HIS A 112 -19.62 -7.72 -9.42
C HIS A 112 -19.26 -9.18 -9.19
N TYR A 113 -19.48 -10.03 -10.17
CA TYR A 113 -18.96 -11.38 -10.12
C TYR A 113 -17.44 -11.35 -9.95
N PRO A 114 -16.87 -12.24 -9.15
CA PRO A 114 -15.44 -12.22 -8.89
C PRO A 114 -14.62 -12.23 -10.17
N ASP A 115 -13.74 -11.27 -10.30
CA ASP A 115 -12.64 -11.28 -11.24
C ASP A 115 -11.63 -12.39 -10.91
N ILE A 116 -11.61 -12.83 -9.65
CA ILE A 116 -10.92 -14.02 -9.16
C ILE A 116 -11.97 -15.08 -8.81
N HIS A 117 -11.94 -16.20 -9.52
CA HIS A 117 -12.87 -17.31 -9.32
C HIS A 117 -12.37 -18.28 -8.25
N CYS A 118 -13.29 -19.09 -7.69
CA CYS A 118 -12.98 -20.21 -6.83
C CYS A 118 -12.53 -21.41 -7.70
N ASP A 119 -11.28 -21.39 -8.12
CA ASP A 119 -10.68 -22.40 -9.00
C ASP A 119 -9.20 -22.67 -8.63
N ASP A 120 -8.55 -23.53 -9.37
CA ASP A 120 -7.15 -23.90 -9.23
C ASP A 120 -6.21 -23.17 -10.23
N LYS A 121 -6.61 -22.01 -10.76
CA LYS A 121 -5.88 -21.31 -11.80
C LYS A 121 -5.01 -20.16 -11.27
N GLY A 122 -5.42 -19.54 -10.18
CA GLY A 122 -4.70 -18.41 -9.59
C GLY A 122 -4.03 -18.77 -8.26
N GLY A 123 -3.16 -17.86 -7.82
CA GLY A 123 -2.47 -17.94 -6.53
C GLY A 123 -1.20 -18.78 -6.51
N ALA A 124 -0.41 -18.57 -5.47
CA ALA A 124 0.93 -19.15 -5.32
C ALA A 124 0.91 -20.69 -5.17
N VAL A 125 -0.18 -21.25 -4.61
CA VAL A 125 -0.30 -22.70 -4.38
C VAL A 125 -0.31 -23.46 -5.71
N HIS A 126 -1.00 -22.92 -6.71
CA HIS A 126 -1.22 -23.59 -7.99
C HIS A 126 -0.18 -23.20 -9.05
N ASN A 127 0.61 -22.16 -8.81
CA ASN A 127 1.50 -21.56 -9.81
C ASN A 127 2.96 -21.50 -9.36
N ASP A 128 3.50 -22.61 -8.80
CA ASP A 128 4.88 -22.72 -8.32
C ASP A 128 5.91 -22.21 -9.34
N ARG A 129 5.74 -22.59 -10.62
CA ARG A 129 6.62 -22.15 -11.71
C ARG A 129 6.65 -20.62 -11.87
N LEU A 130 5.51 -19.96 -11.76
CA LEU A 130 5.41 -18.51 -11.90
C LEU A 130 6.05 -17.79 -10.71
N ILE A 131 5.85 -18.29 -9.48
CA ILE A 131 6.51 -17.76 -8.29
C ILE A 131 8.02 -17.87 -8.41
N ARG A 132 8.56 -19.07 -8.80
CA ARG A 132 10.00 -19.22 -9.02
C ARG A 132 10.51 -18.26 -10.09
N ARG A 133 9.80 -18.14 -11.19
CA ARG A 133 10.14 -17.22 -12.26
C ARG A 133 10.21 -15.77 -11.77
N MET A 134 9.24 -15.31 -11.00
CA MET A 134 9.26 -13.96 -10.39
C MET A 134 10.52 -13.75 -9.56
N LEU A 135 10.87 -14.71 -8.71
CA LEU A 135 12.03 -14.62 -7.84
C LEU A 135 13.35 -14.68 -8.62
N ASP A 136 13.48 -15.62 -9.56
CA ASP A 136 14.69 -15.82 -10.37
C ASP A 136 14.97 -14.61 -11.28
N GLU A 137 13.92 -13.94 -11.77
CA GLU A 137 14.03 -12.73 -12.57
C GLU A 137 14.20 -11.46 -11.70
N GLY A 138 14.23 -11.57 -10.36
CA GLY A 138 14.50 -10.48 -9.43
C GLY A 138 13.32 -9.54 -9.21
N HIS A 139 12.09 -10.02 -9.39
CA HIS A 139 10.89 -9.29 -8.99
C HIS A 139 10.64 -9.42 -7.49
N GLN A 140 9.92 -8.47 -6.92
CA GLN A 140 9.48 -8.51 -5.53
C GLN A 140 8.11 -9.18 -5.42
N ILE A 141 7.93 -10.00 -4.39
CA ILE A 141 6.63 -10.56 -4.02
C ILE A 141 6.15 -9.90 -2.73
N THR A 142 4.86 -9.55 -2.69
CA THR A 142 4.20 -8.91 -1.56
C THR A 142 2.91 -9.67 -1.21
N ASN A 143 2.28 -9.38 -0.05
CA ASN A 143 1.18 -10.16 0.47
C ASN A 143 -0.18 -9.50 0.21
N HIS A 144 -0.99 -10.13 -0.66
CA HIS A 144 -2.37 -9.68 -0.96
C HIS A 144 -3.45 -10.53 -0.29
N GLY A 145 -3.08 -11.25 0.75
CA GLY A 145 -3.95 -12.21 1.43
C GLY A 145 -3.85 -13.62 0.83
N TYR A 146 -4.12 -14.64 1.64
CA TYR A 146 -4.07 -16.01 1.17
C TYR A 146 -5.26 -16.36 0.26
N ARG A 147 -6.47 -15.91 0.63
CA ARG A 147 -7.72 -16.20 -0.05
C ARG A 147 -8.29 -15.01 -0.83
N HIS A 148 -7.58 -13.88 -0.87
CA HIS A 148 -8.11 -12.62 -1.41
C HIS A 148 -9.45 -12.20 -0.78
N ILE A 149 -9.63 -12.47 0.52
CA ILE A 149 -10.83 -12.07 1.25
C ILE A 149 -10.66 -10.66 1.81
N ILE A 150 -11.69 -9.86 1.64
CA ILE A 150 -11.67 -8.43 2.00
C ILE A 150 -11.61 -8.29 3.53
N PHE A 151 -10.74 -7.44 4.03
CA PHE A 151 -10.81 -6.95 5.39
C PHE A 151 -12.12 -6.18 5.56
N GLY A 152 -12.76 -6.30 6.68
CA GLY A 152 -13.97 -5.53 6.83
C GLY A 152 -14.88 -6.01 7.94
N LYS A 153 -15.86 -5.16 8.20
CA LYS A 153 -16.85 -5.38 9.26
C LYS A 153 -18.14 -5.95 8.71
N LYS A 154 -18.50 -5.54 7.52
CA LYS A 154 -19.73 -5.91 6.83
C LYS A 154 -19.60 -5.61 5.34
N PRO A 155 -20.32 -6.30 4.49
CA PRO A 155 -20.34 -6.06 3.06
C PRO A 155 -20.81 -4.62 2.77
N PHE A 156 -20.06 -3.91 1.95
CA PHE A 156 -20.45 -2.56 1.50
C PHE A 156 -20.40 -2.38 -0.01
N VAL A 157 -19.62 -3.19 -0.72
CA VAL A 157 -19.49 -3.16 -2.17
C VAL A 157 -20.11 -4.39 -2.81
N TYR A 158 -19.75 -5.58 -2.31
CA TYR A 158 -20.06 -6.86 -2.95
C TYR A 158 -21.16 -7.67 -2.26
N GLY A 159 -22.00 -7.03 -1.46
CA GLY A 159 -23.19 -7.64 -0.90
C GLY A 159 -22.95 -8.89 -0.06
N ALA A 160 -23.15 -10.07 -0.62
CA ALA A 160 -23.10 -11.33 0.09
C ALA A 160 -21.72 -11.95 0.26
N ARG A 161 -20.65 -11.30 -0.20
CA ARG A 161 -19.29 -11.85 -0.08
C ARG A 161 -18.85 -11.96 1.37
N GLU A 162 -18.05 -12.98 1.65
CA GLU A 162 -17.38 -13.15 2.93
C GLU A 162 -16.37 -12.05 3.19
N TYR A 163 -16.25 -11.66 4.45
CA TYR A 163 -15.26 -10.70 4.96
C TYR A 163 -14.49 -11.34 6.09
N LEU A 164 -13.20 -11.03 6.21
CA LEU A 164 -12.42 -11.43 7.37
C LEU A 164 -13.00 -10.74 8.62
N PRO A 165 -13.49 -11.49 9.61
CA PRO A 165 -14.36 -10.93 10.66
C PRO A 165 -13.62 -10.06 11.67
N GLY A 166 -12.29 -9.99 11.63
CA GLY A 166 -11.52 -9.17 12.54
C GLY A 166 -10.02 -9.41 12.46
N PHE A 167 -9.33 -8.85 13.44
CA PHE A 167 -7.88 -8.80 13.50
C PHE A 167 -7.23 -10.19 13.41
N ASP A 168 -7.62 -11.13 14.28
CA ASP A 168 -6.99 -12.45 14.33
C ASP A 168 -7.20 -13.27 13.04
N ALA A 169 -8.39 -13.14 12.42
CA ALA A 169 -8.68 -13.79 11.16
C ALA A 169 -7.83 -13.22 10.02
N ALA A 170 -7.61 -11.90 10.00
CA ALA A 170 -6.75 -11.26 9.01
C ALA A 170 -5.29 -11.64 9.20
N VAL A 171 -4.79 -11.66 10.44
CA VAL A 171 -3.43 -12.15 10.75
C VAL A 171 -3.27 -13.61 10.32
N ALA A 172 -4.24 -14.47 10.61
CA ALA A 172 -4.18 -15.88 10.22
C ALA A 172 -4.16 -16.07 8.69
N ASP A 173 -4.96 -15.31 7.95
CA ASP A 173 -4.99 -15.38 6.48
C ASP A 173 -3.64 -14.96 5.86
N LEU A 174 -3.09 -13.82 6.29
CA LEU A 174 -1.78 -13.34 5.82
C LEU A 174 -0.63 -14.27 6.23
N THR A 175 -0.70 -14.86 7.42
CA THR A 175 0.32 -15.81 7.92
C THR A 175 0.40 -17.06 7.06
N ARG A 176 -0.71 -17.51 6.49
CA ARG A 176 -0.72 -18.69 5.58
C ARG A 176 0.16 -18.44 4.36
N LEU A 177 0.03 -17.27 3.71
CA LEU A 177 0.86 -16.91 2.56
C LEU A 177 2.32 -16.68 2.98
N ASP A 178 2.56 -15.98 4.09
CA ASP A 178 3.91 -15.77 4.63
C ASP A 178 4.64 -17.11 4.90
N THR A 179 3.94 -18.05 5.51
CA THR A 179 4.46 -19.40 5.78
C THR A 179 4.76 -20.13 4.47
N LEU A 180 3.83 -20.12 3.52
CA LEU A 180 4.02 -20.73 2.19
C LEU A 180 5.27 -20.19 1.50
N MET A 181 5.42 -18.86 1.46
CA MET A 181 6.56 -18.21 0.81
C MET A 181 7.88 -18.54 1.49
N ARG A 182 7.91 -18.51 2.80
CA ARG A 182 9.11 -18.84 3.59
C ARG A 182 9.50 -20.32 3.47
N GLU A 183 8.54 -21.24 3.62
CA GLU A 183 8.83 -22.67 3.64
C GLU A 183 9.14 -23.24 2.26
N ARG A 184 8.43 -22.79 1.21
CA ARG A 184 8.60 -23.34 -0.13
C ARG A 184 9.70 -22.64 -0.94
N TYR A 185 9.92 -21.35 -0.69
CA TYR A 185 10.83 -20.52 -1.50
C TYR A 185 11.94 -19.84 -0.71
N GLY A 186 11.96 -19.95 0.63
CA GLY A 186 12.93 -19.24 1.47
C GLY A 186 12.78 -17.70 1.41
N TYR A 187 11.60 -17.21 0.98
CA TYR A 187 11.37 -15.81 0.74
C TYR A 187 10.59 -15.16 1.89
N THR A 188 11.06 -14.01 2.36
CA THR A 188 10.42 -13.25 3.44
C THR A 188 9.63 -12.08 2.87
N LEU A 189 8.34 -12.04 3.15
CA LEU A 189 7.46 -10.94 2.78
C LEU A 189 7.66 -9.75 3.73
N THR A 190 7.68 -8.53 3.18
CA THR A 190 7.89 -7.29 3.94
C THR A 190 6.86 -6.20 3.65
N LEU A 191 6.11 -6.38 2.58
CA LEU A 191 5.06 -5.47 2.12
C LEU A 191 3.74 -6.22 1.95
N ALA A 192 2.65 -5.50 2.16
CA ALA A 192 1.31 -6.02 1.94
C ALA A 192 0.36 -4.92 1.48
N ARG A 193 -0.68 -5.30 0.76
CA ARG A 193 -1.81 -4.45 0.38
C ARG A 193 -3.11 -5.18 0.67
N PRO A 194 -4.10 -4.54 1.34
CA PRO A 194 -5.35 -5.22 1.61
C PRO A 194 -6.18 -5.32 0.31
N PRO A 195 -6.85 -6.45 0.06
CA PRO A 195 -7.77 -6.59 -1.05
C PRO A 195 -8.75 -5.41 -1.12
N HIS A 196 -8.89 -4.82 -2.31
CA HIS A 196 -9.74 -3.65 -2.57
C HIS A 196 -9.46 -2.40 -1.71
N TYR A 197 -8.27 -2.29 -1.09
CA TYR A 197 -7.91 -1.20 -0.17
C TYR A 197 -8.88 -1.03 1.01
N VAL A 198 -9.49 -2.11 1.48
CA VAL A 198 -10.40 -2.06 2.63
C VAL A 198 -9.61 -2.18 3.93
N ASP A 199 -9.53 -1.08 4.66
CA ASP A 199 -8.69 -0.95 5.83
C ASP A 199 -9.39 -1.25 7.17
N LYS A 200 -10.70 -1.00 7.29
CA LYS A 200 -11.41 -1.02 8.56
C LYS A 200 -11.97 -2.40 8.89
N MET A 201 -11.73 -2.86 10.10
CA MET A 201 -12.19 -4.14 10.63
C MET A 201 -13.13 -3.98 11.83
N ALA A 202 -13.70 -5.10 12.25
CA ALA A 202 -14.44 -5.19 13.50
C ALA A 202 -13.52 -4.90 14.70
N GLY A 203 -14.09 -4.36 15.77
CA GLY A 203 -13.36 -4.07 17.00
C GLY A 203 -12.50 -2.79 16.95
N GLY A 204 -12.59 -2.00 15.86
CA GLY A 204 -11.82 -0.77 15.70
C GLY A 204 -10.41 -0.96 15.16
N PHE A 205 -10.05 -2.19 14.80
CA PHE A 205 -8.78 -2.51 14.13
C PHE A 205 -8.77 -2.07 12.67
N THR A 206 -7.57 -2.02 12.11
CA THR A 206 -7.31 -1.66 10.72
C THR A 206 -6.26 -2.58 10.11
N SER A 207 -6.07 -2.50 8.80
CA SER A 207 -4.97 -3.18 8.11
C SER A 207 -3.59 -2.79 8.67
N TYR A 208 -3.42 -1.55 9.13
CA TYR A 208 -2.18 -1.12 9.78
C TYR A 208 -1.86 -1.93 11.04
N ASP A 209 -2.86 -2.23 11.87
CA ASP A 209 -2.67 -3.05 13.07
C ASP A 209 -2.23 -4.48 12.70
N VAL A 210 -2.81 -5.03 11.63
CA VAL A 210 -2.45 -6.36 11.12
C VAL A 210 -1.03 -6.36 10.57
N TYR A 211 -0.69 -5.37 9.75
CA TYR A 211 0.64 -5.26 9.15
C TYR A 211 1.73 -5.00 10.18
N GLU A 212 1.44 -4.21 11.21
CA GLU A 212 2.34 -4.06 12.36
C GLU A 212 2.61 -5.40 13.04
N ARG A 213 1.57 -6.20 13.25
CA ARG A 213 1.71 -7.54 13.85
C ARG A 213 2.52 -8.49 12.99
N MET A 214 2.44 -8.33 11.65
CA MET A 214 3.16 -9.15 10.67
C MET A 214 4.58 -8.62 10.38
N GLY A 215 4.91 -7.40 10.78
CA GLY A 215 6.16 -6.73 10.42
C GLY A 215 6.19 -6.18 8.99
N TYR A 216 5.03 -5.91 8.40
CA TYR A 216 4.91 -5.39 7.03
C TYR A 216 4.78 -3.87 6.99
N GLN A 217 5.22 -3.27 5.87
CA GLN A 217 4.77 -1.94 5.47
C GLN A 217 3.54 -2.06 4.56
N TYR A 218 2.68 -1.05 4.59
CA TYR A 218 1.50 -1.00 3.75
C TYR A 218 1.90 -0.46 2.36
N MET A 219 1.95 -1.32 1.37
CA MET A 219 2.18 -0.93 -0.02
C MET A 219 0.90 -0.35 -0.61
N ALA A 220 0.94 0.90 -1.05
CA ALA A 220 -0.15 1.55 -1.76
C ALA A 220 0.32 2.01 -3.14
N ALA A 221 -0.53 2.69 -3.88
CA ALA A 221 -0.17 3.30 -5.15
C ALA A 221 -0.61 4.76 -5.18
N SER A 222 0.22 5.61 -5.77
CA SER A 222 -0.09 7.03 -6.01
C SER A 222 -0.70 7.27 -7.39
N PHE A 223 -0.57 6.31 -8.30
CA PHE A 223 -1.16 6.35 -9.64
C PHE A 223 -1.91 5.05 -9.95
N ASP A 224 -3.19 5.18 -10.34
CA ASP A 224 -4.00 4.05 -10.77
C ASP A 224 -3.77 3.79 -12.27
N GLY A 225 -3.23 2.63 -12.60
CA GLY A 225 -2.98 2.19 -13.97
C GLY A 225 -4.24 1.74 -14.71
N ALA A 226 -5.40 1.82 -14.10
CA ALA A 226 -6.75 1.54 -14.63
C ALA A 226 -7.07 0.07 -14.86
N GLY A 227 -6.52 -0.71 -15.59
CA GLY A 227 -6.73 -2.11 -16.03
C GLY A 227 -7.87 -2.97 -15.43
N TRP A 228 -8.46 -2.57 -14.33
CA TRP A 228 -9.53 -3.26 -13.61
C TRP A 228 -10.95 -2.87 -14.05
N LEU A 229 -11.13 -1.68 -14.66
CA LEU A 229 -12.43 -1.15 -15.05
C LEU A 229 -12.74 -1.48 -16.50
N PRO A 230 -13.90 -2.14 -16.80
CA PRO A 230 -14.24 -2.47 -18.17
C PRO A 230 -14.76 -1.26 -18.93
N SER A 231 -14.54 -1.29 -20.25
CA SER A 231 -15.16 -0.36 -21.20
C SER A 231 -16.65 -0.66 -21.38
N THR A 232 -17.39 0.35 -21.83
CA THR A 232 -18.83 0.26 -22.18
C THR A 232 -19.09 -0.08 -23.63
N HIS A 233 -18.07 -0.22 -24.47
CA HIS A 233 -18.25 -0.60 -25.88
C HIS A 233 -18.81 -2.01 -25.98
N GLU A 234 -19.77 -2.19 -26.88
CA GLU A 234 -20.40 -3.49 -27.14
C GLU A 234 -19.47 -4.40 -27.96
N ASP A 235 -18.73 -3.82 -28.93
CA ASP A 235 -17.75 -4.55 -29.69
C ASP A 235 -16.52 -4.91 -28.82
N PRO A 236 -16.13 -6.20 -28.74
CA PRO A 236 -15.03 -6.64 -27.88
C PRO A 236 -13.67 -6.04 -28.21
N GLU A 237 -13.36 -5.83 -29.49
CA GLU A 237 -12.07 -5.23 -29.89
C GLU A 237 -12.03 -3.72 -29.57
N ALA A 238 -13.12 -3.00 -29.85
CA ALA A 238 -13.25 -1.60 -29.46
C ALA A 238 -13.23 -1.43 -27.93
N ALA A 239 -13.85 -2.36 -27.20
CA ALA A 239 -13.81 -2.37 -25.74
C ALA A 239 -12.39 -2.58 -25.21
N LEU A 240 -11.66 -3.54 -25.72
CA LEU A 240 -10.27 -3.80 -25.34
C LEU A 240 -9.37 -2.61 -25.68
N GLN A 241 -9.52 -2.02 -26.87
CA GLN A 241 -8.72 -0.86 -27.26
C GLN A 241 -8.99 0.34 -26.32
N ALA A 242 -10.26 0.61 -25.99
CA ALA A 242 -10.61 1.68 -25.06
C ALA A 242 -10.07 1.44 -23.63
N GLU A 243 -9.97 0.18 -23.20
CA GLU A 243 -9.36 -0.20 -21.92
C GLU A 243 -7.84 0.01 -21.96
N ILE A 244 -7.19 -0.35 -23.04
CA ILE A 244 -5.75 -0.09 -23.25
C ILE A 244 -5.47 1.42 -23.25
N ASP A 245 -6.27 2.20 -23.97
CA ASP A 245 -6.12 3.66 -24.02
C ASP A 245 -6.34 4.28 -22.63
N ALA A 246 -7.29 3.77 -21.85
CA ALA A 246 -7.51 4.21 -20.48
C ALA A 246 -6.32 3.93 -19.53
N MET A 247 -5.48 2.96 -19.86
CA MET A 247 -4.25 2.66 -19.12
C MET A 247 -3.05 3.53 -19.57
N VAL A 248 -2.95 3.85 -20.86
CA VAL A 248 -1.78 4.50 -21.45
C VAL A 248 -1.92 6.02 -21.49
N GLU A 249 -3.07 6.54 -21.96
CA GLU A 249 -3.25 7.98 -22.19
C GLU A 249 -3.16 8.86 -20.94
N PRO A 250 -3.62 8.43 -19.74
CA PRO A 250 -3.39 9.22 -18.53
C PRO A 250 -1.91 9.37 -18.17
N MET A 251 -1.10 8.34 -18.42
CA MET A 251 0.35 8.39 -18.21
C MET A 251 1.01 9.35 -19.19
N ARG A 252 0.67 9.25 -20.49
CA ARG A 252 1.15 10.15 -21.54
C ARG A 252 0.86 11.61 -21.19
N LYS A 253 -0.37 11.94 -20.86
CA LYS A 253 -0.79 13.30 -20.47
C LYS A 253 -0.08 13.81 -19.22
N ALA A 254 0.19 12.93 -18.27
CA ALA A 254 0.93 13.30 -17.07
C ALA A 254 2.37 13.68 -17.41
N LEU A 255 3.05 12.88 -18.23
CA LEU A 255 4.44 13.09 -18.65
C LEU A 255 4.59 14.29 -19.61
N GLU A 256 3.65 14.50 -20.52
CA GLU A 256 3.62 15.68 -21.39
C GLU A 256 3.50 16.98 -20.59
N LYS A 257 2.74 16.93 -19.48
CA LYS A 257 2.56 18.08 -18.59
C LYS A 257 3.74 18.30 -17.66
N ASP A 258 4.30 17.21 -17.15
CA ASP A 258 5.41 17.21 -16.20
C ASP A 258 6.27 15.97 -16.45
N PRO A 259 7.42 16.11 -17.13
CA PRO A 259 8.33 15.00 -17.41
C PRO A 259 8.84 14.26 -16.17
N ASP A 260 8.79 14.88 -14.98
CA ASP A 260 9.22 14.31 -13.71
C ASP A 260 8.06 13.77 -12.86
N PHE A 261 6.84 13.73 -13.43
CA PHE A 261 5.63 13.35 -12.73
C PHE A 261 5.73 12.02 -12.00
N PHE A 262 6.37 11.01 -12.62
CA PHE A 262 6.49 9.67 -12.04
C PHE A 262 7.71 9.47 -11.14
N CYS A 263 8.54 10.50 -10.88
CA CYS A 263 9.65 10.37 -9.94
C CYS A 263 9.15 9.92 -8.56
N GLY A 264 9.60 8.75 -8.14
CA GLY A 264 9.26 8.15 -6.86
C GLY A 264 7.83 7.61 -6.73
N GLN A 265 7.03 7.57 -7.82
CA GLN A 265 5.65 7.11 -7.75
C GLN A 265 5.55 5.58 -7.83
N ILE A 266 4.47 5.04 -7.24
CA ILE A 266 4.06 3.65 -7.37
C ILE A 266 2.82 3.60 -8.24
N ILE A 267 2.91 2.84 -9.35
CA ILE A 267 1.86 2.67 -10.35
C ILE A 267 1.17 1.33 -10.10
N PHE A 268 -0.14 1.37 -9.87
CA PHE A 268 -0.96 0.18 -9.75
C PHE A 268 -1.23 -0.46 -11.10
N GLN A 269 -1.11 -1.77 -11.17
CA GLN A 269 -1.55 -2.62 -12.25
C GLN A 269 -2.26 -3.85 -11.67
N LYS A 270 -2.83 -4.66 -12.54
CA LYS A 270 -3.51 -5.89 -12.17
C LYS A 270 -2.84 -7.09 -12.85
N ASP A 271 -2.50 -8.14 -12.08
CA ASP A 271 -2.18 -9.48 -12.59
C ASP A 271 -3.43 -10.33 -12.54
N GLY A 272 -4.46 -9.93 -13.26
CA GLY A 272 -5.77 -10.55 -13.25
C GLY A 272 -6.67 -10.01 -14.34
N TYR A 273 -7.84 -10.62 -14.48
CA TYR A 273 -8.87 -10.16 -15.41
C TYR A 273 -9.55 -8.91 -14.85
N ASN A 274 -10.00 -8.03 -15.75
CA ASN A 274 -10.93 -6.99 -15.36
C ASN A 274 -12.34 -7.57 -15.13
N MET A 275 -13.27 -6.73 -14.67
CA MET A 275 -14.64 -7.15 -14.37
C MET A 275 -15.44 -7.61 -15.61
N ALA A 276 -14.94 -7.40 -16.82
CA ALA A 276 -15.48 -7.94 -18.06
C ALA A 276 -14.69 -9.17 -18.58
N LYS A 277 -13.87 -9.78 -17.73
CA LYS A 277 -13.05 -10.95 -18.02
C LYS A 277 -12.09 -10.74 -19.20
N ARG A 278 -11.54 -9.53 -19.33
CA ARG A 278 -10.48 -9.18 -20.28
C ARG A 278 -9.19 -8.84 -19.54
N THR A 279 -8.07 -8.86 -20.25
CA THR A 279 -6.73 -8.61 -19.71
C THR A 279 -6.05 -7.43 -20.42
N PRO A 280 -6.60 -6.21 -20.35
CA PRO A 280 -6.02 -5.07 -21.05
C PRO A 280 -4.56 -4.81 -20.64
N VAL A 281 -4.17 -5.19 -19.43
CA VAL A 281 -2.79 -5.05 -18.94
C VAL A 281 -1.77 -5.81 -19.82
N ALA A 282 -2.13 -6.98 -20.33
CA ALA A 282 -1.24 -7.76 -21.23
C ALA A 282 -0.88 -6.99 -22.51
N PHE A 283 -1.74 -6.08 -22.96
CA PHE A 283 -1.56 -5.28 -24.17
C PHE A 283 -1.03 -3.87 -23.87
N ALA A 284 -1.33 -3.33 -22.69
CA ALA A 284 -0.98 -1.97 -22.32
C ALA A 284 0.40 -1.85 -21.69
N LEU A 285 0.86 -2.87 -20.95
CA LEU A 285 2.10 -2.80 -20.16
C LEU A 285 3.32 -2.42 -21.00
N GLY A 286 3.49 -3.05 -22.17
CA GLY A 286 4.61 -2.71 -23.08
C GLY A 286 4.57 -1.24 -23.51
N LYS A 287 3.39 -0.71 -23.86
CA LYS A 287 3.22 0.70 -24.23
C LYS A 287 3.50 1.67 -23.07
N GLN A 288 3.14 1.29 -21.85
CA GLN A 288 3.43 2.07 -20.64
C GLN A 288 4.92 2.10 -20.33
N LEU A 289 5.59 0.93 -20.44
CA LEU A 289 7.04 0.82 -20.22
C LEU A 289 7.84 1.55 -21.30
N GLU A 290 7.41 1.47 -22.57
CA GLU A 290 8.01 2.24 -23.67
C GLU A 290 7.91 3.74 -23.41
N LEU A 291 6.71 4.22 -23.05
CA LEU A 291 6.48 5.62 -22.72
C LEU A 291 7.37 6.08 -21.55
N LEU A 292 7.46 5.32 -20.47
CA LEU A 292 8.34 5.64 -19.35
C LEU A 292 9.82 5.68 -19.77
N LYS A 293 10.26 4.71 -20.60
CA LYS A 293 11.61 4.67 -21.13
C LYS A 293 11.94 5.86 -22.04
N GLU A 294 11.01 6.32 -22.86
CA GLU A 294 11.17 7.55 -23.68
C GLU A 294 11.47 8.79 -22.84
N TYR A 295 10.87 8.86 -21.64
CA TYR A 295 11.13 9.94 -20.67
C TYR A 295 12.31 9.63 -19.74
N GLY A 296 13.06 8.54 -19.97
CA GLY A 296 14.27 8.19 -19.22
C GLY A 296 14.01 7.54 -17.87
N TYR A 297 12.82 7.00 -17.62
CA TYR A 297 12.51 6.30 -16.38
C TYR A 297 13.06 4.88 -16.32
N ARG A 298 13.53 4.49 -15.14
CA ARG A 298 13.72 3.09 -14.75
C ARG A 298 12.52 2.64 -13.92
N VAL A 299 12.00 1.45 -14.23
CA VAL A 299 10.92 0.82 -13.46
C VAL A 299 11.53 -0.28 -12.59
N VAL A 300 11.33 -0.17 -11.29
CA VAL A 300 11.95 -1.03 -10.27
C VAL A 300 10.90 -1.62 -9.32
N SER A 301 11.28 -2.54 -8.45
CA SER A 301 10.42 -2.99 -7.37
C SER A 301 10.17 -1.87 -6.34
N VAL A 302 9.08 -2.00 -5.57
CA VAL A 302 8.80 -1.04 -4.48
C VAL A 302 9.89 -1.07 -3.41
N GLY A 303 10.46 -2.26 -3.14
CA GLY A 303 11.59 -2.39 -2.22
C GLY A 303 12.79 -1.56 -2.67
N GLU A 304 13.19 -1.68 -3.93
CA GLU A 304 14.29 -0.89 -4.51
C GLU A 304 13.95 0.61 -4.53
N LEU A 305 12.69 0.97 -4.85
CA LEU A 305 12.25 2.36 -4.80
C LEU A 305 12.38 2.96 -3.38
N MET A 306 12.07 2.18 -2.34
CA MET A 306 12.21 2.61 -0.94
C MET A 306 13.67 2.77 -0.50
N GLU A 307 14.63 2.19 -1.21
CA GLU A 307 16.07 2.42 -0.96
C GLU A 307 16.51 3.83 -1.38
N GLU A 308 15.82 4.46 -2.35
CA GLU A 308 16.05 5.86 -2.72
C GLU A 308 15.64 6.81 -1.60
N SER A 309 14.45 6.63 -1.06
CA SER A 309 13.99 7.25 0.16
C SER A 309 12.83 6.43 0.77
N PRO A 310 12.84 6.18 2.09
CA PRO A 310 11.70 5.57 2.75
C PRO A 310 10.58 6.58 3.05
N PHE A 311 10.74 7.88 2.72
CA PHE A 311 9.80 8.94 3.06
C PHE A 311 9.16 9.58 1.82
N THR A 312 7.98 10.17 2.03
CA THR A 312 7.23 10.83 0.95
C THR A 312 7.68 12.28 0.72
N ASP A 313 8.23 12.94 1.74
CA ASP A 313 8.54 14.37 1.74
C ASP A 313 10.01 14.72 2.05
N VAL A 314 10.84 13.72 2.40
CA VAL A 314 12.26 13.89 2.66
C VAL A 314 13.08 12.98 1.75
N GLY A 315 14.04 13.54 1.03
CA GLY A 315 14.91 12.84 0.09
C GLY A 315 16.37 12.80 0.57
N ARG A 316 17.22 12.15 -0.21
CA ARG A 316 18.67 12.01 0.07
C ARG A 316 19.42 13.36 0.09
N ASP A 317 18.85 14.38 -0.50
CA ASP A 317 19.36 15.76 -0.50
C ASP A 317 19.21 16.47 0.85
N ASP A 318 18.40 15.92 1.77
CA ASP A 318 18.22 16.49 3.11
C ASP A 318 19.42 16.14 4.01
N PRO A 319 20.04 17.13 4.67
CA PRO A 319 21.21 16.89 5.55
C PRO A 319 20.91 15.96 6.73
N LEU A 320 19.65 15.75 7.10
CA LEU A 320 19.27 14.84 8.17
C LEU A 320 18.89 13.44 7.66
N PHE A 321 18.90 13.20 6.35
CA PHE A 321 18.34 12.00 5.72
C PHE A 321 18.80 10.69 6.41
N GLU A 322 20.11 10.46 6.52
CA GLU A 322 20.64 9.22 7.09
C GLU A 322 20.23 9.02 8.56
N LYS A 323 20.23 10.12 9.33
CA LYS A 323 19.78 10.08 10.73
C LYS A 323 18.29 9.77 10.85
N LEU A 324 17.47 10.34 9.98
CA LEU A 324 16.04 10.10 9.95
C LEU A 324 15.72 8.66 9.54
N VAL A 325 16.45 8.12 8.57
CA VAL A 325 16.33 6.70 8.17
C VAL A 325 16.69 5.76 9.33
N ALA A 326 17.80 6.02 10.01
CA ALA A 326 18.22 5.24 11.16
C ALA A 326 17.19 5.31 12.30
N LEU A 327 16.69 6.51 12.60
CA LEU A 327 15.65 6.71 13.61
C LEU A 327 14.33 6.00 13.25
N ALA A 328 13.93 6.04 11.98
CA ALA A 328 12.73 5.34 11.49
C ALA A 328 12.83 3.80 11.59
N LYS A 329 14.03 3.25 11.55
CA LYS A 329 14.26 1.80 11.75
C LYS A 329 14.09 1.37 13.21
N THR A 330 14.35 2.27 14.15
CA THR A 330 14.37 1.95 15.58
C THR A 330 13.19 2.54 16.36
N ARG A 331 12.51 3.53 15.80
CA ARG A 331 11.42 4.26 16.47
C ARG A 331 10.31 4.66 15.50
N ALA A 332 9.10 4.77 16.01
CA ALA A 332 7.94 5.26 15.24
C ALA A 332 7.92 6.79 15.22
N ILE A 333 8.73 7.39 14.36
CA ILE A 333 8.83 8.86 14.22
C ILE A 333 7.99 9.42 13.08
N VAL A 334 7.49 8.57 12.19
CA VAL A 334 6.71 8.98 11.02
C VAL A 334 5.23 8.70 11.23
N PHE A 335 4.42 9.50 10.60
CA PHE A 335 3.00 9.27 10.52
C PHE A 335 2.69 8.14 9.53
N THR A 336 1.51 7.56 9.64
CA THR A 336 1.06 6.48 8.74
C THR A 336 1.02 6.90 7.27
N ASP A 337 0.91 8.22 6.97
CA ASP A 337 1.02 8.76 5.62
C ASP A 337 2.47 8.90 5.11
N ASN A 338 3.45 8.44 5.89
CA ASN A 338 4.87 8.41 5.56
C ASN A 338 5.52 9.78 5.32
N LYS A 339 5.00 10.84 5.98
CA LYS A 339 5.54 12.20 5.92
C LYS A 339 6.17 12.61 7.24
N LEU A 340 7.34 13.21 7.17
CA LEU A 340 8.03 13.74 8.34
C LEU A 340 7.64 15.20 8.68
N ARG A 341 7.27 15.99 7.69
CA ARG A 341 6.85 17.40 7.86
C ARG A 341 7.85 18.22 8.68
N LEU A 342 9.10 18.20 8.24
CA LEU A 342 10.23 18.74 9.02
C LEU A 342 10.05 20.23 9.42
N ASP A 343 9.34 21.01 8.62
CA ASP A 343 9.12 22.43 8.85
C ASP A 343 7.95 22.74 9.80
N ASP A 344 7.12 21.73 10.11
CA ASP A 344 6.02 21.90 11.07
C ASP A 344 6.56 21.94 12.51
N LYS A 345 5.84 22.63 13.39
CA LYS A 345 6.18 22.63 14.82
C LYS A 345 6.00 21.23 15.40
N MET A 346 6.95 20.82 16.22
CA MET A 346 6.87 19.57 16.98
C MET A 346 5.75 19.66 18.02
N THR A 347 4.92 18.62 18.10
CA THR A 347 3.95 18.49 19.18
C THR A 347 4.50 17.65 20.32
N VAL A 348 3.93 17.81 21.53
CA VAL A 348 4.34 17.04 22.70
C VAL A 348 4.11 15.54 22.51
N GLY A 349 3.04 15.16 21.79
CA GLY A 349 2.81 13.76 21.43
C GLY A 349 3.91 13.17 20.57
N GLU A 350 4.40 13.91 19.59
CA GLU A 350 5.52 13.51 18.73
C GLU A 350 6.83 13.43 19.50
N LEU A 351 7.08 14.40 20.38
CA LEU A 351 8.24 14.37 21.28
C LEU A 351 8.18 13.14 22.20
N ALA A 352 7.01 12.83 22.76
CA ALA A 352 6.84 11.63 23.59
C ALA A 352 7.18 10.35 22.81
N MET A 353 6.85 10.28 21.53
CA MET A 353 7.22 9.14 20.66
C MET A 353 8.75 8.99 20.49
N LEU A 354 9.49 10.08 20.48
CA LEU A 354 10.97 10.04 20.44
C LEU A 354 11.58 9.59 21.78
N LEU A 355 10.93 9.95 22.89
CA LEU A 355 11.45 9.70 24.24
C LEU A 355 11.06 8.31 24.77
N ALA A 356 9.89 7.80 24.38
CA ALA A 356 9.42 6.52 24.84
C ALA A 356 10.13 5.37 24.13
N PRO A 357 10.48 4.28 24.84
CA PRO A 357 11.00 3.08 24.19
C PRO A 357 9.89 2.41 23.36
N HIS A 358 10.29 1.87 22.21
CA HIS A 358 9.41 1.02 21.41
C HIS A 358 9.58 -0.43 21.85
N ASP A 359 8.86 -0.81 22.87
CA ASP A 359 8.90 -2.13 23.47
C ASP A 359 7.50 -2.74 23.67
N GLU A 360 7.47 -3.97 24.14
CA GLU A 360 6.22 -4.69 24.40
C GLU A 360 5.35 -4.02 25.48
N ALA A 361 5.96 -3.32 26.44
CA ALA A 361 5.23 -2.63 27.49
C ALA A 361 4.40 -1.47 26.95
N ILE A 362 4.97 -0.67 26.02
CA ILE A 362 4.26 0.38 25.31
C ILE A 362 3.14 -0.20 24.45
N SER A 363 3.42 -1.27 23.69
CA SER A 363 2.43 -1.94 22.85
C SER A 363 1.26 -2.49 23.66
N ARG A 364 1.51 -3.13 24.80
CA ARG A 364 0.46 -3.60 25.74
C ARG A 364 -0.37 -2.44 26.30
N ARG A 365 0.27 -1.34 26.66
CA ARG A 365 -0.40 -0.14 27.16
C ARG A 365 -1.32 0.48 26.11
N VAL A 366 -0.86 0.61 24.87
CA VAL A 366 -1.66 1.07 23.73
C VAL A 366 -2.87 0.16 23.52
N ALA A 367 -2.68 -1.15 23.52
CA ALA A 367 -3.77 -2.13 23.38
C ALA A 367 -4.81 -2.02 24.52
N GLN A 368 -4.36 -1.81 25.73
CA GLN A 368 -5.25 -1.62 26.88
C GLN A 368 -6.08 -0.33 26.78
N LEU A 369 -5.47 0.78 26.37
CA LEU A 369 -6.15 2.05 26.14
C LEU A 369 -7.17 1.97 25.00
N ARG A 370 -6.84 1.26 23.92
CA ARG A 370 -7.77 1.01 22.81
C ARG A 370 -9.02 0.25 23.23
N LYS A 371 -8.91 -0.73 24.14
CA LYS A 371 -10.07 -1.46 24.68
C LYS A 371 -11.07 -0.53 25.38
N THR A 372 -10.62 0.55 25.95
CA THR A 372 -11.49 1.55 26.59
C THR A 372 -12.15 2.52 25.63
N GLY A 373 -11.80 2.46 24.32
CA GLY A 373 -12.32 3.35 23.28
C GLY A 373 -11.86 4.81 23.38
N LYS A 374 -10.85 5.09 24.21
CA LYS A 374 -10.35 6.43 24.51
C LYS A 374 -8.90 6.67 24.04
N ALA A 375 -8.29 5.71 23.37
CA ALA A 375 -6.89 5.85 22.96
C ALA A 375 -6.73 6.82 21.79
N GLY A 376 -5.96 7.86 22.00
CA GLY A 376 -5.37 8.70 20.98
C GLY A 376 -4.08 8.08 20.44
N PRO A 377 -3.54 8.62 19.31
CA PRO A 377 -2.36 8.06 18.66
C PRO A 377 -1.09 8.06 19.53
N TYR A 378 -0.98 9.00 20.46
CA TYR A 378 0.21 9.17 21.30
C TYR A 378 0.04 8.68 22.74
N ASP A 379 -1.13 8.17 23.14
CA ASP A 379 -1.47 7.94 24.55
C ASP A 379 -0.50 6.98 25.25
N GLY A 380 -0.01 5.96 24.56
CA GLY A 380 0.97 5.03 25.13
C GLY A 380 2.29 5.73 25.48
N ALA A 381 2.85 6.46 24.53
CA ALA A 381 4.09 7.22 24.72
C ALA A 381 3.93 8.35 25.73
N MET A 382 2.82 9.09 25.66
CA MET A 382 2.48 10.16 26.62
C MET A 382 2.37 9.64 28.03
N SER A 383 1.71 8.49 28.24
CA SER A 383 1.57 7.88 29.56
C SER A 383 2.93 7.47 30.13
N TYR A 384 3.76 6.81 29.30
CA TYR A 384 5.12 6.46 29.70
C TYR A 384 5.94 7.70 30.08
N CYS A 385 5.96 8.72 29.23
CA CYS A 385 6.74 9.94 29.47
C CYS A 385 6.30 10.70 30.73
N ARG A 386 4.99 10.76 31.02
CA ARG A 386 4.47 11.36 32.26
C ARG A 386 4.90 10.58 33.51
N GLU A 387 4.78 9.27 33.48
CA GLU A 387 5.15 8.39 34.57
C GLU A 387 6.64 8.44 34.90
N ASN A 388 7.47 8.72 33.90
CA ASN A 388 8.92 8.85 34.06
C ASN A 388 9.39 10.32 34.18
N GLY A 389 8.47 11.27 34.31
CA GLY A 389 8.81 12.69 34.50
C GLY A 389 9.47 13.36 33.30
N LEU A 390 9.35 12.77 32.09
CA LEU A 390 9.94 13.30 30.87
C LEU A 390 9.11 14.41 30.24
N ILE A 391 7.82 14.45 30.52
CA ILE A 391 6.89 15.51 30.12
C ILE A 391 5.97 15.86 31.29
N ASP A 392 5.44 17.08 31.27
CA ASP A 392 4.55 17.55 32.32
C ASP A 392 3.21 16.82 32.31
N ALA A 393 2.67 16.47 33.48
CA ALA A 393 1.43 15.69 33.59
C ALA A 393 0.21 16.40 33.00
N SER A 394 0.21 17.75 33.02
CA SER A 394 -0.86 18.59 32.48
C SER A 394 -0.84 18.79 30.97
N THR A 395 0.28 18.49 30.30
CA THR A 395 0.49 18.76 28.88
C THR A 395 -0.32 17.77 28.03
N LYS A 396 -0.93 18.28 26.96
CA LYS A 396 -1.67 17.48 25.99
C LYS A 396 -0.80 17.11 24.81
N ALA A 397 -1.17 16.03 24.11
CA ALA A 397 -0.41 15.55 22.95
C ALA A 397 -0.40 16.55 21.79
N GLU A 398 -1.46 17.31 21.60
CA GLU A 398 -1.61 18.34 20.58
C GLU A 398 -0.89 19.66 20.90
N ASP A 399 -0.43 19.86 22.12
CA ASP A 399 0.28 21.08 22.51
C ASP A 399 1.62 21.17 21.75
N ALA A 400 2.01 22.37 21.35
CA ALA A 400 3.32 22.60 20.77
C ALA A 400 4.42 22.42 21.83
N VAL A 401 5.55 21.85 21.43
CA VAL A 401 6.72 21.77 22.30
C VAL A 401 7.23 23.18 22.57
N THR A 402 7.25 23.57 23.84
CA THR A 402 7.75 24.86 24.30
C THR A 402 9.02 24.72 25.16
N LYS A 403 9.30 23.53 25.62
CA LYS A 403 10.47 23.17 26.39
C LYS A 403 10.87 21.73 26.08
N LEU A 404 12.16 21.47 25.98
CA LEU A 404 12.69 20.11 25.87
C LEU A 404 13.22 19.66 27.24
N PRO A 405 13.24 18.33 27.51
CA PRO A 405 13.87 17.81 28.70
C PRO A 405 15.35 18.26 28.79
N ASP A 406 15.77 18.71 29.95
CA ASP A 406 17.10 19.30 30.15
C ASP A 406 18.26 18.34 29.77
N ALA A 407 18.02 17.02 29.81
CA ALA A 407 18.98 16.01 29.40
C ALA A 407 19.24 15.94 27.87
N MET A 408 18.41 16.61 27.07
CA MET A 408 18.50 16.48 25.59
C MET A 408 19.24 17.63 24.92
N PHE A 409 19.26 18.87 25.51
CA PHE A 409 19.71 20.05 24.78
C PHE A 409 20.30 21.13 25.66
N ASP A 410 21.44 21.70 25.19
CA ASP A 410 22.13 22.81 25.84
C ASP A 410 21.82 24.17 25.19
N LYS A 411 20.96 24.23 24.18
CA LYS A 411 20.73 25.45 23.37
C LYS A 411 19.27 25.70 23.11
N ALA A 412 18.91 26.99 23.00
CA ALA A 412 17.62 27.41 22.48
C ALA A 412 17.52 27.05 20.99
N ILE A 413 16.45 26.33 20.62
CA ILE A 413 16.13 25.96 19.25
C ILE A 413 14.70 26.42 18.95
N ASP A 414 14.39 26.60 17.68
CA ASP A 414 13.00 26.64 17.27
C ASP A 414 12.47 25.20 17.29
N PHE A 415 11.31 24.97 17.79
CA PHE A 415 10.75 23.64 18.00
C PHE A 415 10.06 23.08 16.73
N THR A 416 10.61 23.37 15.54
CA THR A 416 10.23 22.65 14.34
C THR A 416 10.71 21.21 14.42
N ARG A 417 10.05 20.29 13.75
CA ARG A 417 10.45 18.88 13.70
C ARG A 417 11.90 18.75 13.20
N ARG A 418 12.30 19.52 12.21
CA ARG A 418 13.68 19.54 11.70
C ARG A 418 14.68 19.81 12.84
N ASN A 419 14.46 20.85 13.59
CA ASN A 419 15.42 21.26 14.60
C ASN A 419 15.44 20.32 15.80
N VAL A 420 14.28 19.79 16.18
CA VAL A 420 14.19 18.78 17.24
C VAL A 420 14.88 17.49 16.83
N TYR A 421 14.62 16.97 15.60
CA TYR A 421 15.31 15.79 15.10
C TYR A 421 16.84 16.00 14.97
N ALA A 422 17.28 17.18 14.51
CA ALA A 422 18.71 17.50 14.41
C ALA A 422 19.41 17.53 15.78
N ALA A 423 18.70 18.00 16.79
CA ALA A 423 19.22 18.09 18.15
C ALA A 423 19.06 16.79 18.95
N TYR A 424 18.17 15.88 18.54
CA TYR A 424 17.99 14.59 19.20
C TYR A 424 19.29 13.78 19.10
N LYS A 425 19.94 13.55 20.25
CA LYS A 425 21.16 12.73 20.33
C LYS A 425 20.75 11.29 20.05
N MET A 426 20.99 10.83 18.84
CA MET A 426 20.98 9.41 18.55
C MET A 426 22.30 8.83 19.09
N GLU A 427 22.19 7.90 20.01
CA GLU A 427 23.35 7.11 20.43
C GLU A 427 23.87 6.39 19.18
N GLU A 428 25.18 6.51 18.95
CA GLU A 428 25.91 5.85 17.89
C GLU A 428 25.88 4.33 18.07
#